data_485417aca66e10041f41fc22a234150b
#
_entry.id   485417aca66e10041f41fc22a234150b
#
_cell.length_a   1.000
_cell.length_b   1.000
_cell.length_c   1.000
_cell.angle_alpha   90.00
_cell.angle_beta   90.00
_cell.angle_gamma   90.00
#
_symmetry.space_group_name_H-M   'P 1'
#
loop_
_entity.id
_entity.type
_entity.pdbx_description
1 polymer ?
#
loop_
_entity_poly.entity_id
_entity_poly.type
_entity_poly.pdbx_seq_one_letter_code
_entity_poly.pdbx_strand_id
1 'polypeptide(L)'
;MRGVETRIQEIRHRIFREAARMAYHTEWPIDKRIEELPYKIIPGEVGNFRNDVFLERAIVGERLRLAMGLPYRGAGDPAPVSDGIEAADRPETYYTPPLINVIKFACNACAEKRVMVTDGCQGCLAHPCVEVCPKDAVSLDRTNGKSKIDPEKCIKCGQCAKVCSYNAIIIQERPCAAACGMDAIHSDENGK
;
A
#
# COMPACT_ATOMS: atom_id res chain seq x y z
N MET A 1 -10.71 -8.73 -2.42
CA MET A 1 -10.84 -9.36 -1.09
C MET A 1 -12.20 -9.02 -0.44
N ARG A 2 -13.27 -9.10 -1.24
CA ARG A 2 -14.64 -8.86 -0.75
C ARG A 2 -15.06 -10.04 0.14
N GLY A 3 -15.57 -9.77 1.34
CA GLY A 3 -16.10 -10.79 2.26
C GLY A 3 -15.09 -11.44 3.21
N VAL A 4 -13.83 -11.05 3.18
CA VAL A 4 -12.83 -11.50 4.16
C VAL A 4 -12.53 -10.36 5.12
N GLU A 5 -12.88 -10.54 6.39
CA GLU A 5 -12.50 -9.61 7.43
C GLU A 5 -11.02 -9.77 7.78
N THR A 6 -10.27 -8.68 7.69
CA THR A 6 -8.82 -8.70 7.91
C THR A 6 -8.46 -7.99 9.20
N ARG A 7 -7.33 -8.36 9.82
CA ARG A 7 -6.81 -7.69 11.02
C ARG A 7 -6.69 -6.17 10.83
N ILE A 8 -6.33 -5.74 9.64
CA ILE A 8 -6.23 -4.30 9.33
C ILE A 8 -7.59 -3.61 9.35
N GLN A 9 -8.66 -4.28 8.92
CA GLN A 9 -10.03 -3.73 9.04
C GLN A 9 -10.46 -3.62 10.50
N GLU A 10 -10.18 -4.63 11.32
CA GLU A 10 -10.43 -4.59 12.76
C GLU A 10 -9.71 -3.40 13.43
N ILE A 11 -8.42 -3.21 13.13
CA ILE A 11 -7.65 -2.09 13.66
C ILE A 11 -8.24 -0.74 13.20
N ARG A 12 -8.65 -0.62 11.94
CA ARG A 12 -9.33 0.59 11.44
C ARG A 12 -10.62 0.88 12.19
N HIS A 13 -11.44 -0.14 12.44
CA HIS A 13 -12.67 0.01 13.21
C HIS A 13 -12.39 0.45 14.64
N ARG A 14 -11.34 -0.09 15.28
CA ARG A 14 -10.91 0.37 16.61
C ARG A 14 -10.48 1.83 16.61
N ILE A 15 -9.71 2.25 15.59
CA ILE A 15 -9.28 3.65 15.44
C ILE A 15 -10.47 4.58 15.30
N PHE A 16 -11.40 4.30 14.39
CA PHE A 16 -12.58 5.14 14.19
C PHE A 16 -13.48 5.18 15.43
N ARG A 17 -13.62 4.04 16.13
CA ARG A 17 -14.36 3.99 17.39
C ARG A 17 -13.74 4.87 18.47
N GLU A 18 -12.42 4.83 18.64
CA GLU A 18 -11.75 5.67 19.64
C GLU A 18 -11.76 7.15 19.24
N ALA A 19 -11.62 7.49 17.96
CA ALA A 19 -11.78 8.86 17.47
C ALA A 19 -13.20 9.39 17.75
N ALA A 20 -14.22 8.60 17.46
CA ALA A 20 -15.60 8.95 17.77
C ALA A 20 -15.82 9.13 19.28
N ARG A 21 -15.27 8.23 20.11
CA ARG A 21 -15.36 8.37 21.57
C ARG A 21 -14.73 9.66 22.08
N MET A 22 -13.60 10.07 21.54
CA MET A 22 -12.98 11.35 21.90
C MET A 22 -13.87 12.54 21.54
N ALA A 23 -14.56 12.48 20.41
CA ALA A 23 -15.48 13.54 19.99
C ALA A 23 -16.74 13.63 20.89
N TYR A 24 -17.21 12.50 21.44
CA TYR A 24 -18.37 12.49 22.35
C TYR A 24 -18.04 12.80 23.80
N HIS A 25 -16.77 12.66 24.22
CA HIS A 25 -16.33 12.86 25.60
C HIS A 25 -15.41 14.06 25.70
N THR A 26 -15.99 15.23 25.54
CA THR A 26 -15.25 16.53 25.54
C THR A 26 -14.58 16.87 26.88
N GLU A 27 -14.99 16.18 27.97
CA GLU A 27 -14.39 16.31 29.29
C GLU A 27 -13.01 15.64 29.41
N TRP A 28 -12.61 14.84 28.43
CA TRP A 28 -11.34 14.12 28.50
C TRP A 28 -10.18 15.02 28.03
N PRO A 29 -8.97 14.86 28.62
CA PRO A 29 -7.78 15.49 28.10
C PRO A 29 -7.36 14.81 26.77
N ILE A 30 -7.89 15.31 25.67
CA ILE A 30 -7.76 14.71 24.33
C ILE A 30 -6.30 14.57 23.93
N ASP A 31 -5.47 15.57 24.26
CA ASP A 31 -4.03 15.60 24.02
C ASP A 31 -3.29 14.40 24.62
N LYS A 32 -3.56 14.10 25.88
CA LYS A 32 -2.95 12.95 26.58
C LYS A 32 -3.51 11.62 26.08
N ARG A 33 -4.81 11.60 25.84
CA ARG A 33 -5.49 10.35 25.45
C ARG A 33 -5.06 9.87 24.07
N ILE A 34 -4.91 10.74 23.11
CA ILE A 34 -4.48 10.38 21.76
C ILE A 34 -3.07 9.76 21.76
N GLU A 35 -2.19 10.19 22.65
CA GLU A 35 -0.84 9.62 22.80
C GLU A 35 -0.88 8.17 23.34
N GLU A 36 -1.86 7.83 24.17
CA GLU A 36 -2.01 6.49 24.73
C GLU A 36 -2.68 5.49 23.79
N LEU A 37 -3.53 5.98 22.87
CA LEU A 37 -4.35 5.13 22.01
C LEU A 37 -3.56 4.15 21.13
N PRO A 38 -2.42 4.51 20.53
CA PRO A 38 -1.60 3.55 19.79
C PRO A 38 -1.20 2.34 20.62
N TYR A 39 -0.90 2.53 21.90
CA TYR A 39 -0.52 1.45 22.83
C TYR A 39 -1.72 0.62 23.28
N LYS A 40 -2.91 1.23 23.40
CA LYS A 40 -4.16 0.51 23.71
C LYS A 40 -4.67 -0.32 22.53
N ILE A 41 -4.50 0.19 21.30
CA ILE A 41 -4.95 -0.48 20.08
C ILE A 41 -3.98 -1.60 19.69
N ILE A 42 -2.66 -1.37 19.88
CA ILE A 42 -1.58 -2.34 19.64
C ILE A 42 -0.88 -2.61 20.98
N PRO A 43 -1.43 -3.49 21.80
CA PRO A 43 -0.81 -3.86 23.10
C PRO A 43 0.36 -4.84 22.90
N GLY A 44 1.19 -4.95 23.94
CA GLY A 44 2.30 -5.91 23.98
C GLY A 44 3.59 -5.36 23.35
N GLU A 45 4.58 -6.22 23.25
CA GLU A 45 5.94 -5.86 22.83
C GLU A 45 6.30 -6.40 21.43
N VAL A 46 5.44 -7.25 20.89
CA VAL A 46 5.66 -7.92 19.59
C VAL A 46 4.64 -7.41 18.58
N GLY A 47 5.10 -7.15 17.36
CA GLY A 47 4.23 -6.76 16.23
C GLY A 47 3.23 -7.86 15.86
N ASN A 48 2.00 -7.48 15.52
CA ASN A 48 0.92 -8.40 15.19
C ASN A 48 0.72 -8.57 13.68
N PHE A 49 0.97 -7.54 12.89
CA PHE A 49 0.77 -7.51 11.43
C PHE A 49 1.99 -6.95 10.68
N ARG A 50 2.98 -6.49 11.42
CA ARG A 50 4.30 -6.04 10.96
C ARG A 50 5.39 -6.67 11.84
N ASN A 51 6.64 -6.57 11.40
CA ASN A 51 7.78 -7.08 12.14
C ASN A 51 8.15 -6.21 13.37
N ASP A 52 7.64 -4.98 13.41
CA ASP A 52 8.00 -3.98 14.40
C ASP A 52 6.75 -3.37 15.02
N VAL A 53 6.61 -3.53 16.35
CA VAL A 53 5.49 -2.97 17.13
C VAL A 53 5.50 -1.44 17.16
N PHE A 54 6.68 -0.81 17.14
CA PHE A 54 6.79 0.66 17.11
C PHE A 54 6.27 1.21 15.79
N LEU A 55 6.59 0.54 14.68
CA LEU A 55 6.04 0.90 13.37
C LEU A 55 4.51 0.72 13.35
N GLU A 56 3.98 -0.34 13.92
CA GLU A 56 2.52 -0.54 14.02
C GLU A 56 1.84 0.59 14.78
N ARG A 57 2.41 1.00 15.93
CA ARG A 57 1.91 2.11 16.75
C ARG A 57 2.02 3.45 16.05
N ALA A 58 3.13 3.70 15.34
CA ALA A 58 3.28 4.90 14.53
C ALA A 58 2.21 4.99 13.44
N ILE A 59 1.92 3.89 12.74
CA ILE A 59 0.84 3.81 11.74
C ILE A 59 -0.52 4.09 12.37
N VAL A 60 -0.79 3.54 13.55
CA VAL A 60 -2.04 3.79 14.27
C VAL A 60 -2.14 5.26 14.68
N GLY A 61 -1.06 5.87 15.17
CA GLY A 61 -1.00 7.28 15.53
C GLY A 61 -1.37 8.19 14.34
N GLU A 62 -0.76 7.98 13.18
CA GLU A 62 -1.09 8.75 11.99
C GLU A 62 -2.54 8.52 11.51
N ARG A 63 -3.05 7.32 11.63
CA ARG A 63 -4.45 7.04 11.29
C ARG A 63 -5.43 7.72 12.26
N LEU A 64 -5.10 7.83 13.55
CA LEU A 64 -5.89 8.58 14.51
C LEU A 64 -5.90 10.06 14.14
N ARG A 65 -4.75 10.66 13.84
CA ARG A 65 -4.65 12.04 13.37
C ARG A 65 -5.54 12.30 12.16
N LEU A 66 -5.38 11.48 11.11
CA LEU A 66 -6.18 11.58 9.88
C LEU A 66 -7.68 11.38 10.13
N ALA A 67 -8.05 10.49 11.05
CA ALA A 67 -9.46 10.27 11.43
C ALA A 67 -10.07 11.47 12.16
N MET A 68 -9.23 12.32 12.75
CA MET A 68 -9.62 13.57 13.42
C MET A 68 -9.46 14.80 12.52
N GLY A 69 -9.16 14.62 11.23
CA GLY A 69 -8.96 15.73 10.29
C GLY A 69 -7.62 16.44 10.42
N LEU A 70 -6.68 15.91 11.20
CA LEU A 70 -5.34 16.49 11.35
C LEU A 70 -4.44 16.14 10.15
N PRO A 71 -3.49 16.99 9.79
CA PRO A 71 -2.60 16.75 8.66
C PRO A 71 -1.67 15.55 8.92
N TYR A 72 -1.29 14.88 7.84
CA TYR A 72 -0.28 13.81 7.86
C TYR A 72 1.10 14.37 8.24
N ARG A 73 1.83 13.64 9.10
CA ARG A 73 3.22 13.95 9.46
C ARG A 73 4.17 13.03 8.71
N GLY A 74 5.29 13.59 8.26
CA GLY A 74 6.38 12.82 7.71
C GLY A 74 7.10 11.98 8.78
N ALA A 75 7.80 10.92 8.37
CA ALA A 75 8.58 10.11 9.30
C ALA A 75 9.75 10.87 9.97
N GLY A 76 10.14 12.01 9.40
CA GLY A 76 11.19 12.89 9.93
C GLY A 76 10.68 14.00 10.84
N ASP A 77 9.37 14.13 11.04
CA ASP A 77 8.77 15.21 11.83
C ASP A 77 8.70 14.82 13.33
N PRO A 78 9.54 15.38 14.20
CA PRO A 78 9.62 14.99 15.60
C PRO A 78 8.51 15.68 16.42
N ALA A 79 7.25 15.35 16.13
CA ALA A 79 6.11 15.94 16.81
C ALA A 79 5.27 14.84 17.49
N PRO A 80 4.58 15.14 18.63
CA PRO A 80 3.67 14.20 19.28
C PRO A 80 2.45 13.88 18.41
N VAL A 81 1.74 12.80 18.70
CA VAL A 81 0.51 12.43 17.97
C VAL A 81 -0.55 13.52 18.14
N SER A 82 -0.56 14.20 19.26
CA SER A 82 -1.48 15.29 19.63
C SER A 82 -1.18 16.63 18.96
N ASP A 83 -0.09 16.76 18.21
CA ASP A 83 0.29 18.02 17.60
C ASP A 83 -0.83 18.59 16.71
N GLY A 84 -1.23 19.84 16.96
CA GLY A 84 -2.32 20.50 16.27
C GLY A 84 -3.72 20.00 16.62
N ILE A 85 -3.91 19.29 17.74
CA ILE A 85 -5.19 18.67 18.14
C ILE A 85 -6.33 19.69 18.30
N GLU A 86 -6.00 20.95 18.61
CA GLU A 86 -6.95 22.07 18.71
C GLU A 86 -7.62 22.41 17.37
N ALA A 87 -7.06 21.93 16.27
CA ALA A 87 -7.66 22.09 14.94
C ALA A 87 -8.73 21.04 14.64
N ALA A 88 -8.80 19.96 15.42
CA ALA A 88 -9.74 18.87 15.20
C ALA A 88 -11.22 19.28 15.39
N ASP A 89 -11.47 20.34 16.17
CA ASP A 89 -12.82 20.89 16.40
C ASP A 89 -13.34 21.78 15.26
N ARG A 90 -12.49 22.04 14.25
CA ARG A 90 -12.85 22.93 13.14
C ARG A 90 -13.42 22.13 11.97
N PRO A 91 -14.71 22.31 11.62
CA PRO A 91 -15.34 21.56 10.52
C PRO A 91 -14.62 21.69 9.17
N GLU A 92 -14.01 22.83 8.92
CA GLU A 92 -13.30 23.15 7.68
C GLU A 92 -12.08 22.24 7.46
N THR A 93 -11.48 21.75 8.54
CA THR A 93 -10.29 20.86 8.50
C THR A 93 -10.56 19.59 7.70
N TYR A 94 -11.78 19.07 7.74
CA TYR A 94 -12.16 17.84 7.03
C TYR A 94 -12.28 18.01 5.50
N TYR A 95 -12.38 19.25 5.04
CA TYR A 95 -12.54 19.58 3.61
C TYR A 95 -11.26 20.17 3.01
N THR A 96 -10.20 20.30 3.80
CA THR A 96 -8.91 20.81 3.32
C THR A 96 -8.18 19.74 2.51
N PRO A 97 -7.84 19.99 1.24
CA PRO A 97 -7.05 19.06 0.44
C PRO A 97 -5.65 18.83 1.05
N PRO A 98 -5.08 17.63 0.87
CA PRO A 98 -5.61 16.48 0.14
C PRO A 98 -6.64 15.68 0.96
N LEU A 99 -7.78 15.34 0.36
CA LEU A 99 -8.84 14.56 1.01
C LEU A 99 -8.47 13.08 1.21
N ILE A 100 -7.47 12.61 0.48
CA ILE A 100 -6.92 11.25 0.59
C ILE A 100 -5.43 11.37 0.93
N ASN A 101 -5.04 10.72 2.02
CA ASN A 101 -3.67 10.70 2.48
C ASN A 101 -3.10 9.28 2.46
N VAL A 102 -1.89 9.14 1.97
CA VAL A 102 -1.12 7.89 2.03
C VAL A 102 -0.07 8.00 3.11
N ILE A 103 -0.15 7.14 4.12
CA ILE A 103 0.89 7.04 5.15
C ILE A 103 2.09 6.31 4.52
N LYS A 104 3.09 7.06 4.07
CA LYS A 104 4.22 6.54 3.29
C LYS A 104 4.97 5.42 4.00
N PHE A 105 5.24 5.56 5.30
CA PHE A 105 5.95 4.53 6.07
C PHE A 105 5.10 3.29 6.39
N ALA A 106 3.77 3.37 6.20
CA ALA A 106 2.88 2.20 6.26
C ALA A 106 2.83 1.42 4.94
N CYS A 107 3.31 2.02 3.86
CA CYS A 107 3.31 1.41 2.54
C CYS A 107 4.59 0.59 2.34
N ASN A 108 4.46 -0.67 1.93
CA ASN A 108 5.60 -1.41 1.40
C ASN A 108 5.88 -0.90 -0.02
N ALA A 109 7.16 -0.73 -0.36
CA ALA A 109 7.54 -0.47 -1.74
C ALA A 109 7.05 -1.63 -2.62
N CYS A 110 6.09 -1.35 -3.49
CA CYS A 110 5.62 -2.32 -4.47
C CYS A 110 6.39 -2.10 -5.77
N ALA A 111 6.70 -3.18 -6.46
CA ALA A 111 7.28 -3.08 -7.79
C ALA A 111 6.35 -2.27 -8.71
N GLU A 112 6.93 -1.44 -9.57
CA GLU A 112 6.18 -0.87 -10.67
C GLU A 112 5.64 -1.97 -11.58
N LYS A 113 4.65 -1.59 -12.41
CA LYS A 113 4.09 -2.52 -13.39
C LYS A 113 5.19 -3.18 -14.21
N ARG A 114 5.26 -4.49 -14.13
CA ARG A 114 6.21 -5.30 -14.90
C ARG A 114 5.58 -6.59 -15.37
N VAL A 115 6.07 -7.09 -16.48
CA VAL A 115 5.73 -8.41 -17.00
C VAL A 115 6.92 -9.31 -16.75
N MET A 116 6.70 -10.46 -16.16
CA MET A 116 7.77 -11.38 -15.82
C MET A 116 7.40 -12.83 -16.08
N VAL A 117 8.39 -13.64 -16.43
CA VAL A 117 8.26 -15.07 -16.57
C VAL A 117 8.52 -15.71 -15.21
N THR A 118 7.65 -16.61 -14.79
CA THR A 118 7.80 -17.38 -13.55
C THR A 118 8.48 -18.72 -13.83
N ASP A 119 8.85 -19.43 -12.77
CA ASP A 119 9.42 -20.77 -12.86
C ASP A 119 8.48 -21.81 -13.49
N GLY A 120 7.18 -21.49 -13.57
CA GLY A 120 6.18 -22.29 -14.27
C GLY A 120 6.37 -22.37 -15.80
N CYS A 121 7.31 -21.62 -16.38
CA CYS A 121 7.61 -21.70 -17.79
C CYS A 121 8.17 -23.07 -18.16
N GLN A 122 7.52 -23.74 -19.13
CA GLN A 122 7.89 -25.09 -19.58
C GLN A 122 8.80 -25.08 -20.84
N GLY A 123 9.19 -23.92 -21.36
CA GLY A 123 9.95 -23.85 -22.59
C GLY A 123 9.23 -24.51 -23.77
N CYS A 124 7.95 -24.21 -23.95
CA CYS A 124 7.11 -24.88 -24.97
C CYS A 124 7.67 -24.68 -26.39
N LEU A 125 7.47 -25.67 -27.27
CA LEU A 125 8.03 -25.63 -28.64
C LEU A 125 7.55 -24.49 -29.50
N ALA A 126 6.30 -24.07 -29.36
CA ALA A 126 5.70 -23.03 -30.18
C ALA A 126 6.09 -21.61 -29.81
N HIS A 127 6.59 -21.38 -28.59
CA HIS A 127 6.98 -20.08 -28.03
C HIS A 127 6.06 -18.91 -28.42
N PRO A 128 4.73 -19.02 -28.28
CA PRO A 128 3.81 -17.98 -28.74
C PRO A 128 4.05 -16.62 -28.08
N CYS A 129 4.65 -16.61 -26.90
CA CYS A 129 5.00 -15.40 -26.19
C CYS A 129 6.12 -14.60 -26.88
N VAL A 130 7.00 -15.26 -27.61
CA VAL A 130 8.05 -14.62 -28.44
C VAL A 130 7.41 -13.99 -29.67
N GLU A 131 6.63 -14.79 -30.40
CA GLU A 131 5.99 -14.37 -31.66
C GLU A 131 5.01 -13.20 -31.50
N VAL A 132 4.28 -13.15 -30.38
CA VAL A 132 3.29 -12.10 -30.13
C VAL A 132 3.90 -10.76 -29.66
N CYS A 133 5.20 -10.73 -29.35
CA CYS A 133 5.81 -9.57 -28.75
C CYS A 133 6.09 -8.46 -29.80
N PRO A 134 5.40 -7.30 -29.76
CA PRO A 134 5.57 -6.26 -30.78
C PRO A 134 6.90 -5.49 -30.66
N LYS A 135 7.70 -5.76 -29.62
CA LYS A 135 8.98 -5.10 -29.34
C LYS A 135 10.14 -6.07 -29.22
N ASP A 136 9.95 -7.33 -29.60
CA ASP A 136 10.98 -8.37 -29.49
C ASP A 136 11.64 -8.42 -28.10
N ALA A 137 10.83 -8.10 -27.08
CA ALA A 137 11.30 -8.07 -25.68
C ALA A 137 11.35 -9.47 -25.05
N VAL A 138 10.72 -10.47 -25.67
CA VAL A 138 10.72 -11.85 -25.16
C VAL A 138 11.74 -12.64 -25.97
N SER A 139 12.63 -13.30 -25.30
CA SER A 139 13.65 -14.18 -25.89
C SER A 139 13.74 -15.49 -25.12
N LEU A 140 14.45 -16.46 -25.68
CA LEU A 140 14.71 -17.75 -25.03
C LEU A 140 16.06 -17.72 -24.31
N ASP A 141 16.06 -18.22 -23.10
CA ASP A 141 17.29 -18.56 -22.42
C ASP A 141 17.83 -19.88 -22.96
N ARG A 142 18.96 -19.83 -23.61
CA ARG A 142 19.59 -21.00 -24.25
C ARG A 142 20.09 -22.05 -23.26
N THR A 143 20.23 -21.68 -21.98
CA THR A 143 20.73 -22.59 -20.95
C THR A 143 19.67 -23.53 -20.42
N ASN A 144 18.42 -23.07 -20.35
CA ASN A 144 17.32 -23.80 -19.76
C ASN A 144 16.07 -23.91 -20.65
N GLY A 145 16.10 -23.31 -21.85
CA GLY A 145 14.99 -23.29 -22.81
C GLY A 145 13.77 -22.45 -22.40
N LYS A 146 13.81 -21.79 -21.25
CA LYS A 146 12.72 -20.96 -20.76
C LYS A 146 12.73 -19.57 -21.40
N SER A 147 11.56 -18.97 -21.50
CA SER A 147 11.44 -17.58 -21.95
C SER A 147 11.98 -16.62 -20.91
N LYS A 148 12.56 -15.52 -21.36
CA LYS A 148 12.97 -14.37 -20.54
C LYS A 148 12.47 -13.07 -21.18
N ILE A 149 12.20 -12.07 -20.37
CA ILE A 149 11.73 -10.77 -20.83
C ILE A 149 12.80 -9.72 -20.52
N ASP A 150 13.18 -8.97 -21.56
CA ASP A 150 14.06 -7.82 -21.43
C ASP A 150 13.22 -6.63 -20.88
N PRO A 151 13.49 -6.12 -19.67
CA PRO A 151 12.71 -5.06 -19.06
C PRO A 151 12.85 -3.72 -19.79
N GLU A 152 13.97 -3.47 -20.46
CA GLU A 152 14.22 -2.21 -21.17
C GLU A 152 13.42 -2.11 -22.49
N LYS A 153 13.23 -3.25 -23.17
CA LYS A 153 12.43 -3.34 -24.39
C LYS A 153 10.93 -3.49 -24.11
N CYS A 154 10.58 -4.01 -22.94
CA CYS A 154 9.22 -4.40 -22.61
C CYS A 154 8.32 -3.18 -22.36
N ILE A 155 7.34 -2.96 -23.23
CA ILE A 155 6.31 -1.92 -23.07
C ILE A 155 5.17 -2.30 -22.12
N LYS A 156 5.28 -3.45 -21.43
CA LYS A 156 4.33 -3.90 -20.41
C LYS A 156 2.89 -4.12 -20.93
N CYS A 157 2.70 -4.40 -22.22
CA CYS A 157 1.38 -4.57 -22.84
C CYS A 157 0.64 -5.85 -22.44
N GLY A 158 1.34 -6.86 -21.91
CA GLY A 158 0.76 -8.10 -21.43
C GLY A 158 0.31 -9.10 -22.50
N GLN A 159 0.57 -8.89 -23.78
CA GLN A 159 0.15 -9.81 -24.84
C GLN A 159 0.76 -11.20 -24.68
N CYS A 160 2.04 -11.28 -24.29
CA CYS A 160 2.72 -12.55 -24.02
C CYS A 160 2.07 -13.35 -22.88
N ALA A 161 1.51 -12.68 -21.87
CA ALA A 161 0.79 -13.35 -20.79
C ALA A 161 -0.53 -13.97 -21.29
N LYS A 162 -1.24 -13.31 -22.21
CA LYS A 162 -2.53 -13.79 -22.75
C LYS A 162 -2.39 -15.06 -23.58
N VAL A 163 -1.27 -15.24 -24.26
CA VAL A 163 -1.02 -16.40 -25.14
C VAL A 163 -0.29 -17.55 -24.45
N CYS A 164 0.14 -17.37 -23.21
CA CYS A 164 0.86 -18.39 -22.47
C CYS A 164 -0.10 -19.47 -21.97
N SER A 165 -0.10 -20.65 -22.58
CA SER A 165 -0.96 -21.80 -22.20
C SER A 165 -0.68 -22.32 -20.78
N TYR A 166 0.52 -22.04 -20.23
CA TYR A 166 0.91 -22.46 -18.88
C TYR A 166 0.67 -21.38 -17.83
N ASN A 167 0.15 -20.20 -18.23
CA ASN A 167 0.01 -19.05 -17.34
C ASN A 167 1.31 -18.69 -16.60
N ALA A 168 2.45 -18.96 -17.21
CA ALA A 168 3.76 -18.77 -16.63
C ALA A 168 4.26 -17.32 -16.75
N ILE A 169 3.55 -16.45 -17.47
CA ILE A 169 3.88 -15.04 -17.60
C ILE A 169 2.84 -14.26 -16.83
N ILE A 170 3.30 -13.50 -15.85
CA ILE A 170 2.45 -12.71 -14.97
C ILE A 170 2.69 -11.21 -15.17
N ILE A 171 1.63 -10.44 -15.00
CA ILE A 171 1.69 -9.00 -14.92
C ILE A 171 1.63 -8.64 -13.44
N GLN A 172 2.71 -8.09 -12.93
CA GLN A 172 2.78 -7.60 -11.56
C GLN A 172 2.55 -6.09 -11.57
N GLU A 173 1.56 -5.65 -10.83
CA GLU A 173 1.18 -4.25 -10.74
C GLU A 173 0.83 -3.90 -9.29
N ARG A 174 1.11 -2.67 -8.89
CA ARG A 174 0.73 -2.15 -7.57
C ARG A 174 -0.79 -2.15 -7.45
N PRO A 175 -1.38 -2.84 -6.44
CA PRO A 175 -2.84 -2.98 -6.36
C PRO A 175 -3.60 -1.66 -6.23
N CYS A 176 -3.02 -0.67 -5.55
CA CYS A 176 -3.64 0.64 -5.40
C CYS A 176 -3.63 1.43 -6.71
N ALA A 177 -2.54 1.35 -7.49
CA ALA A 177 -2.47 1.97 -8.81
C ALA A 177 -3.42 1.28 -9.80
N ALA A 178 -3.43 -0.06 -9.83
CA ALA A 178 -4.35 -0.83 -10.67
C ALA A 178 -5.84 -0.57 -10.37
N ALA A 179 -6.17 -0.22 -9.12
CA ALA A 179 -7.52 0.12 -8.71
C ALA A 179 -7.90 1.58 -8.96
N CYS A 180 -6.93 2.44 -9.28
CA CYS A 180 -7.15 3.86 -9.50
C CYS A 180 -7.56 4.13 -10.96
N GLY A 181 -8.85 4.32 -11.21
CA GLY A 181 -9.36 4.63 -12.56
C GLY A 181 -8.91 5.98 -13.12
N MET A 182 -8.30 6.84 -12.28
CA MET A 182 -7.84 8.18 -12.65
C MET A 182 -6.32 8.25 -12.88
N ASP A 183 -5.60 7.12 -12.75
CA ASP A 183 -4.14 7.04 -12.81
C ASP A 183 -3.41 8.08 -11.92
N ALA A 184 -3.99 8.35 -10.75
CA ALA A 184 -3.49 9.36 -9.80
C ALA A 184 -2.49 8.82 -8.77
N ILE A 185 -2.20 7.50 -8.79
CA ILE A 185 -1.31 6.85 -7.82
C ILE A 185 -0.04 6.38 -8.52
N HIS A 186 1.03 7.10 -8.26
CA HIS A 186 2.36 6.79 -8.79
C HIS A 186 3.32 6.43 -7.66
N SER A 187 4.41 5.77 -8.02
CA SER A 187 5.53 5.56 -7.11
C SER A 187 6.47 6.76 -7.12
N ASP A 188 7.01 7.12 -5.96
CA ASP A 188 8.14 8.03 -5.87
C ASP A 188 9.45 7.32 -6.30
N GLU A 189 10.57 8.04 -6.27
CA GLU A 189 11.91 7.52 -6.59
C GLU A 189 12.35 6.33 -5.73
N ASN A 190 11.73 6.15 -4.54
CA ASN A 190 11.98 5.04 -3.61
C ASN A 190 10.97 3.89 -3.78
N GLY A 191 10.13 3.93 -4.81
CA GLY A 191 9.11 2.92 -5.08
C GLY A 191 7.92 2.95 -4.10
N LYS A 192 7.69 4.05 -3.41
CA LYS A 192 6.60 4.22 -2.43
C LYS A 192 5.54 5.19 -2.93
#